data_77a311c2265e282bd6c2e03c2d00df2e
#
_entry.id   77a311c2265e282bd6c2e03c2d00df2e
#
_cell.length_a   1.000
_cell.length_b   1.000
_cell.length_c   1.000
_cell.angle_alpha   90.00
_cell.angle_beta   90.00
_cell.angle_gamma   90.00
#
_symmetry.space_group_name_H-M   'P 1'
#
loop_
_entity.id
_entity.type
_entity.pdbx_description
1 polymer ?
#
loop_
_entity_poly.entity_id
_entity_poly.type
_entity_poly.pdbx_seq_one_letter_code
_entity_poly.pdbx_strand_id
1 'polypeptide(L)'
;MAFSSLFTLLDDIASLLDDVSVMTKVAAKKTVGVVGDDLALNANQVTGATAERELPIVWAVAKGSLVNKVILIPIALLLAAFLPALIVPLLMLGGAYLCFEGVEKILHKFFAHEHHHEKNAFDEKAKIRGAVRTDFILSAEIIIIALGELAESPISVQIIALSLIGIGITVFVYGIVALIVKADDFGLFLMQKGGIASHVGKGVLFLMPKFMRSLSFIGTLAMFLVGGGIFVH
;
A
#
# COMPACT_ATOMS: atom_id res chain seq x y z
N MET A 1 -44.77 18.93 11.72
CA MET A 1 -43.68 19.49 10.97
C MET A 1 -42.31 18.91 11.37
N ALA A 2 -41.94 18.74 12.66
CA ALA A 2 -40.63 18.19 13.04
C ALA A 2 -40.40 16.73 12.60
N PHE A 3 -41.42 15.89 12.62
CA PHE A 3 -41.31 14.48 12.20
C PHE A 3 -41.09 14.33 10.66
N SER A 4 -41.74 15.14 9.83
CA SER A 4 -41.55 15.12 8.39
C SER A 4 -40.10 15.53 8.03
N SER A 5 -39.57 16.52 8.72
CA SER A 5 -38.18 16.96 8.57
C SER A 5 -37.16 15.87 8.96
N LEU A 6 -37.46 15.08 10.00
CA LEU A 6 -36.59 13.96 10.41
C LEU A 6 -36.61 12.82 9.38
N PHE A 7 -37.76 12.48 8.82
CA PHE A 7 -37.86 11.45 7.78
C PHE A 7 -37.15 11.87 6.49
N THR A 8 -37.28 13.14 6.09
CA THR A 8 -36.53 13.67 4.94
C THR A 8 -35.03 13.59 5.17
N LEU A 9 -34.55 13.95 6.36
CA LEU A 9 -33.14 13.86 6.72
C LEU A 9 -32.63 12.40 6.69
N LEU A 10 -33.43 11.46 7.17
CA LEU A 10 -33.06 10.03 7.14
C LEU A 10 -33.01 9.49 5.70
N ASP A 11 -33.94 9.93 4.85
CA ASP A 11 -33.97 9.57 3.42
C ASP A 11 -32.76 10.14 2.68
N ASP A 12 -32.41 11.41 2.92
CA ASP A 12 -31.22 12.05 2.38
C ASP A 12 -29.93 11.34 2.81
N ILE A 13 -29.83 10.92 4.07
CA ILE A 13 -28.70 10.14 4.58
C ILE A 13 -28.64 8.77 3.92
N ALA A 14 -29.76 8.08 3.77
CA ALA A 14 -29.83 6.77 3.13
C ALA A 14 -29.39 6.85 1.66
N SER A 15 -29.86 7.86 0.93
CA SER A 15 -29.45 8.10 -0.46
C SER A 15 -27.94 8.39 -0.55
N LEU A 16 -27.40 9.23 0.32
CA LEU A 16 -25.97 9.51 0.37
C LEU A 16 -25.15 8.24 0.62
N LEU A 17 -25.59 7.38 1.54
CA LEU A 17 -24.89 6.13 1.87
C LEU A 17 -24.93 5.14 0.69
N ASP A 18 -26.04 5.10 -0.07
CA ASP A 18 -26.15 4.26 -1.25
C ASP A 18 -25.18 4.75 -2.35
N ASP A 19 -25.19 6.04 -2.65
CA ASP A 19 -24.26 6.66 -3.60
C ASP A 19 -22.79 6.39 -3.20
N VAL A 20 -22.43 6.58 -1.94
CA VAL A 20 -21.09 6.26 -1.41
C VAL A 20 -20.75 4.79 -1.63
N SER A 21 -21.68 3.87 -1.33
CA SER A 21 -21.47 2.43 -1.48
C SER A 21 -21.19 2.04 -2.93
N VAL A 22 -22.01 2.54 -3.86
CA VAL A 22 -21.87 2.27 -5.31
C VAL A 22 -20.56 2.83 -5.82
N MET A 23 -20.30 4.11 -5.56
CA MET A 23 -19.11 4.81 -6.06
C MET A 23 -17.81 4.26 -5.46
N THR A 24 -17.81 3.89 -4.17
CA THR A 24 -16.66 3.22 -3.54
C THR A 24 -16.34 1.90 -4.23
N LYS A 25 -17.35 1.09 -4.59
CA LYS A 25 -17.15 -0.16 -5.33
C LYS A 25 -16.57 0.08 -6.73
N VAL A 26 -17.04 1.09 -7.44
CA VAL A 26 -16.54 1.44 -8.79
C VAL A 26 -15.06 1.85 -8.69
N ALA A 27 -14.75 2.82 -7.85
CA ALA A 27 -13.39 3.31 -7.69
C ALA A 27 -12.44 2.21 -7.15
N ALA A 28 -12.88 1.38 -6.18
CA ALA A 28 -12.08 0.26 -5.68
C ALA A 28 -11.75 -0.77 -6.77
N LYS A 29 -12.68 -1.07 -7.69
CA LYS A 29 -12.39 -1.98 -8.82
C LYS A 29 -11.29 -1.45 -9.73
N LYS A 30 -11.23 -0.15 -9.96
CA LYS A 30 -10.19 0.48 -10.79
C LYS A 30 -8.82 0.47 -10.11
N THR A 31 -8.78 0.54 -8.78
CA THR A 31 -7.53 0.56 -8.03
C THR A 31 -6.96 -0.84 -7.74
N VAL A 32 -7.73 -1.93 -7.92
CA VAL A 32 -7.28 -3.32 -7.61
C VAL A 32 -5.98 -3.68 -8.33
N GLY A 33 -5.76 -3.25 -9.57
CA GLY A 33 -4.52 -3.52 -10.31
C GLY A 33 -3.29 -2.95 -9.59
N VAL A 34 -3.38 -1.72 -9.11
CA VAL A 34 -2.29 -1.01 -8.42
C VAL A 34 -2.06 -1.55 -7.02
N VAL A 35 -3.10 -2.05 -6.33
CA VAL A 35 -2.98 -2.63 -4.98
C VAL A 35 -2.07 -3.85 -4.95
N GLY A 36 -2.01 -4.65 -6.03
CA GLY A 36 -1.09 -5.78 -6.14
C GLY A 36 0.38 -5.35 -6.09
N ASP A 37 0.71 -4.28 -6.79
CA ASP A 37 2.05 -3.69 -6.82
C ASP A 37 2.40 -3.05 -5.47
N ASP A 38 1.45 -2.35 -4.84
CA ASP A 38 1.56 -1.78 -3.49
C ASP A 38 1.86 -2.87 -2.44
N LEU A 39 1.14 -4.00 -2.50
CA LEU A 39 1.39 -5.14 -1.62
C LEU A 39 2.82 -5.70 -1.78
N ALA A 40 3.26 -5.92 -3.02
CA ALA A 40 4.59 -6.48 -3.30
C ALA A 40 5.71 -5.55 -2.81
N LEU A 41 5.55 -4.24 -3.03
CA LEU A 41 6.51 -3.22 -2.59
C LEU A 41 6.57 -3.13 -1.06
N ASN A 42 5.45 -3.03 -0.39
CA ASN A 42 5.39 -2.91 1.07
C ASN A 42 5.91 -4.19 1.77
N ALA A 43 5.56 -5.38 1.28
CA ALA A 43 6.09 -6.62 1.82
C ALA A 43 7.62 -6.74 1.64
N ASN A 44 8.16 -6.33 0.48
CA ASN A 44 9.61 -6.29 0.23
C ASN A 44 10.34 -5.35 1.20
N GLN A 45 9.72 -4.23 1.56
CA GLN A 45 10.35 -3.24 2.42
C GLN A 45 10.48 -3.69 3.89
N VAL A 46 9.64 -4.60 4.36
CA VAL A 46 9.72 -5.18 5.71
C VAL A 46 10.73 -6.32 5.79
N THR A 47 11.12 -6.90 4.64
CA THR A 47 12.05 -8.04 4.55
C THR A 47 13.41 -7.74 5.19
N GLY A 48 13.94 -8.70 5.98
CA GLY A 48 15.26 -8.63 6.60
C GLY A 48 15.29 -7.98 7.99
N ALA A 49 14.13 -7.68 8.57
CA ALA A 49 14.01 -7.38 9.99
C ALA A 49 14.19 -8.67 10.84
N THR A 50 14.49 -8.53 12.12
CA THR A 50 14.41 -9.66 13.06
C THR A 50 12.93 -9.98 13.33
N ALA A 51 12.60 -11.26 13.56
CA ALA A 51 11.22 -11.74 13.76
C ALA A 51 10.44 -10.93 14.82
N GLU A 52 11.14 -10.45 15.87
CA GLU A 52 10.55 -9.62 16.93
C GLU A 52 10.22 -8.19 16.47
N ARG A 53 10.90 -7.68 15.43
CA ARG A 53 10.76 -6.30 14.95
C ARG A 53 9.86 -6.19 13.72
N GLU A 54 9.54 -7.28 13.05
CA GLU A 54 8.72 -7.27 11.83
C GLU A 54 7.35 -6.61 12.02
N LEU A 55 6.56 -7.07 12.99
CA LEU A 55 5.24 -6.49 13.27
C LEU A 55 5.29 -5.03 13.72
N PRO A 56 6.19 -4.61 14.63
CA PRO A 56 6.39 -3.20 14.95
C PRO A 56 6.68 -2.33 13.72
N ILE A 57 7.50 -2.83 12.78
CA ILE A 57 7.81 -2.12 11.54
C ILE A 57 6.57 -2.02 10.65
N VAL A 58 5.86 -3.15 10.41
CA VAL A 58 4.60 -3.15 9.63
C VAL A 58 3.61 -2.14 10.22
N TRP A 59 3.44 -2.13 11.54
CA TRP A 59 2.54 -1.20 12.21
C TRP A 59 2.98 0.26 12.08
N ALA A 60 4.28 0.54 12.17
CA ALA A 60 4.82 1.89 11.99
C ALA A 60 4.61 2.39 10.56
N VAL A 61 4.82 1.52 9.55
CA VAL A 61 4.58 1.87 8.14
C VAL A 61 3.09 2.04 7.88
N ALA A 62 2.22 1.17 8.41
CA ALA A 62 0.76 1.29 8.28
C ALA A 62 0.23 2.61 8.84
N LYS A 63 0.74 3.05 10.00
CA LYS A 63 0.43 4.38 10.55
C LYS A 63 0.91 5.51 9.62
N GLY A 64 2.12 5.40 9.08
CA GLY A 64 2.64 6.35 8.10
C GLY A 64 1.79 6.42 6.85
N SER A 65 1.34 5.27 6.34
CA SER A 65 0.42 5.16 5.21
C SER A 65 -0.93 5.84 5.47
N LEU A 66 -1.51 5.67 6.66
CA LEU A 66 -2.73 6.39 7.03
C LEU A 66 -2.51 7.91 7.08
N VAL A 67 -1.40 8.36 7.63
CA VAL A 67 -1.03 9.80 7.64
C VAL A 67 -0.86 10.32 6.22
N ASN A 68 -0.20 9.57 5.34
CA ASN A 68 -0.07 9.90 3.92
C ASN A 68 -1.45 10.15 3.28
N LYS A 69 -2.43 9.27 3.51
CA LYS A 69 -3.79 9.38 2.95
C LYS A 69 -4.56 10.56 3.52
N VAL A 70 -4.41 10.84 4.82
CA VAL A 70 -5.02 12.03 5.46
C VAL A 70 -4.48 13.33 4.84
N ILE A 71 -3.23 13.34 4.39
CA ILE A 71 -2.61 14.49 3.72
C ILE A 71 -2.98 14.51 2.23
N LEU A 72 -2.87 13.36 1.56
CA LEU A 72 -3.05 13.27 0.10
C LEU A 72 -4.49 13.49 -0.34
N ILE A 73 -5.50 13.00 0.39
CA ILE A 73 -6.90 13.15 -0.02
C ILE A 73 -7.30 14.61 -0.13
N PRO A 74 -7.09 15.49 0.87
CA PRO A 74 -7.38 16.91 0.73
C PRO A 74 -6.56 17.57 -0.38
N ILE A 75 -5.27 17.24 -0.52
CA ILE A 75 -4.42 17.80 -1.57
C ILE A 75 -4.93 17.40 -2.95
N ALA A 76 -5.27 16.13 -3.16
CA ALA A 76 -5.79 15.64 -4.42
C ALA A 76 -7.12 16.32 -4.80
N LEU A 77 -8.03 16.49 -3.84
CA LEU A 77 -9.30 17.20 -4.04
C LEU A 77 -9.07 18.68 -4.39
N LEU A 78 -8.14 19.35 -3.69
CA LEU A 78 -7.79 20.74 -4.00
C LEU A 78 -7.13 20.88 -5.38
N LEU A 79 -6.20 19.99 -5.72
CA LEU A 79 -5.56 19.99 -7.04
C LEU A 79 -6.58 19.75 -8.15
N ALA A 80 -7.47 18.77 -7.96
CA ALA A 80 -8.51 18.48 -8.95
C ALA A 80 -9.48 19.66 -9.15
N ALA A 81 -9.80 20.39 -8.07
CA ALA A 81 -10.70 21.52 -8.13
C ALA A 81 -10.07 22.79 -8.72
N PHE A 82 -8.81 23.09 -8.40
CA PHE A 82 -8.19 24.38 -8.71
C PHE A 82 -7.06 24.31 -9.74
N LEU A 83 -6.30 23.21 -9.78
CA LEU A 83 -5.08 23.07 -10.56
C LEU A 83 -4.95 21.65 -11.17
N PRO A 84 -5.95 21.15 -11.90
CA PRO A 84 -5.91 19.77 -12.42
C PRO A 84 -4.71 19.50 -13.34
N ALA A 85 -4.19 20.50 -14.02
CA ALA A 85 -3.02 20.39 -14.88
C ALA A 85 -1.72 20.01 -14.13
N LEU A 86 -1.65 20.20 -12.80
CA LEU A 86 -0.47 19.83 -12.00
C LEU A 86 -0.48 18.36 -11.56
N ILE A 87 -1.60 17.66 -11.63
CA ILE A 87 -1.74 16.28 -11.17
C ILE A 87 -0.76 15.37 -11.91
N VAL A 88 -0.81 15.37 -13.24
CA VAL A 88 0.04 14.53 -14.09
C VAL A 88 1.53 14.82 -13.88
N PRO A 89 2.02 16.07 -13.94
CA PRO A 89 3.43 16.37 -13.66
C PRO A 89 3.90 15.91 -12.28
N LEU A 90 3.07 16.03 -11.24
CA LEU A 90 3.42 15.58 -9.89
C LEU A 90 3.51 14.06 -9.81
N LEU A 91 2.56 13.34 -10.44
CA LEU A 91 2.63 11.89 -10.54
C LEU A 91 3.87 11.43 -11.33
N MET A 92 4.22 12.10 -12.43
CA MET A 92 5.44 11.80 -13.21
C MET A 92 6.72 11.97 -12.38
N LEU A 93 6.80 12.99 -11.53
CA LEU A 93 7.93 13.15 -10.60
C LEU A 93 7.99 11.99 -9.60
N GLY A 94 6.85 11.57 -9.07
CA GLY A 94 6.74 10.39 -8.20
C GLY A 94 7.18 9.12 -8.92
N GLY A 95 6.71 8.89 -10.15
CA GLY A 95 7.08 7.75 -10.98
C GLY A 95 8.58 7.71 -11.30
N ALA A 96 9.17 8.86 -11.65
CA ALA A 96 10.62 8.99 -11.85
C ALA A 96 11.40 8.61 -10.59
N TYR A 97 10.93 9.04 -9.41
CA TYR A 97 11.53 8.67 -8.13
C TYR A 97 11.47 7.15 -7.89
N LEU A 98 10.33 6.49 -8.14
CA LEU A 98 10.20 5.04 -8.01
C LEU A 98 11.17 4.30 -8.95
N CYS A 99 11.26 4.73 -10.21
CA CYS A 99 12.22 4.16 -11.17
C CYS A 99 13.67 4.32 -10.68
N PHE A 100 14.02 5.50 -10.14
CA PHE A 100 15.35 5.75 -9.58
C PHE A 100 15.66 4.82 -8.41
N GLU A 101 14.74 4.70 -7.44
CA GLU A 101 14.88 3.78 -6.29
C GLU A 101 14.99 2.31 -6.76
N GLY A 102 14.22 1.92 -7.79
CA GLY A 102 14.32 0.60 -8.41
C GLY A 102 15.70 0.32 -9.00
N VAL A 103 16.28 1.28 -9.74
CA VAL A 103 17.64 1.19 -10.29
C VAL A 103 18.67 1.09 -9.16
N GLU A 104 18.57 1.93 -8.14
CA GLU A 104 19.47 1.91 -6.99
C GLU A 104 19.50 0.53 -6.31
N LYS A 105 18.33 -0.08 -6.08
CA LYS A 105 18.24 -1.45 -5.53
C LYS A 105 18.91 -2.49 -6.41
N ILE A 106 18.76 -2.38 -7.74
CA ILE A 106 19.41 -3.29 -8.70
C ILE A 106 20.93 -3.09 -8.66
N LEU A 107 21.41 -1.85 -8.74
CA LEU A 107 22.83 -1.54 -8.70
C LEU A 107 23.49 -2.06 -7.42
N HIS A 108 22.89 -1.80 -6.26
CA HIS A 108 23.36 -2.35 -4.99
C HIS A 108 23.46 -3.88 -5.00
N LYS A 109 22.52 -4.57 -5.63
CA LYS A 109 22.52 -6.03 -5.70
C LYS A 109 23.60 -6.58 -6.63
N PHE A 110 23.93 -5.86 -7.71
CA PHE A 110 24.92 -6.31 -8.71
C PHE A 110 26.35 -5.82 -8.43
N PHE A 111 26.52 -4.62 -7.86
CA PHE A 111 27.81 -3.99 -7.65
C PHE A 111 28.32 -4.07 -6.20
N ALA A 112 27.51 -4.54 -5.26
CA ALA A 112 27.95 -4.81 -3.87
C ALA A 112 28.78 -6.10 -3.74
N HIS A 113 29.46 -6.56 -4.81
CA HIS A 113 30.53 -7.55 -4.72
C HIS A 113 31.80 -6.81 -4.34
N GLU A 114 32.33 -7.13 -3.13
CA GLU A 114 33.63 -6.73 -2.60
C GLU A 114 33.74 -5.35 -1.92
N HIS A 115 32.96 -5.09 -0.88
CA HIS A 115 33.56 -4.44 0.28
C HIS A 115 33.07 -5.13 1.54
N HIS A 116 34.05 -5.59 2.34
CA HIS A 116 33.92 -6.29 3.59
C HIS A 116 32.78 -5.78 4.48
N HIS A 117 32.07 -6.75 5.04
CA HIS A 117 31.19 -6.67 6.21
C HIS A 117 31.63 -5.62 7.25
N GLU A 118 31.34 -4.38 7.04
CA GLU A 118 30.78 -3.60 8.12
C GLU A 118 29.31 -4.02 8.18
N LYS A 119 28.93 -4.68 9.28
CA LYS A 119 27.56 -4.89 9.69
C LYS A 119 26.98 -3.48 9.87
N ASN A 120 26.53 -2.86 8.78
CA ASN A 120 25.66 -1.70 8.88
C ASN A 120 24.49 -2.17 9.73
N ALA A 121 24.46 -1.70 10.98
CA ALA A 121 23.38 -1.98 11.91
C ALA A 121 22.09 -1.71 11.14
N PHE A 122 21.17 -2.68 11.14
CA PHE A 122 19.86 -2.57 10.48
C PHE A 122 19.21 -1.27 10.94
N ASP A 123 19.24 -0.24 10.08
CA ASP A 123 18.62 1.05 10.40
C ASP A 123 17.12 0.95 10.13
N GLU A 124 16.41 0.52 11.16
CA GLU A 124 14.96 0.39 11.17
C GLU A 124 14.27 1.70 10.82
N LYS A 125 14.80 2.83 11.32
CA LYS A 125 14.19 4.17 11.07
C LYS A 125 14.33 4.57 9.59
N ALA A 126 15.49 4.32 8.99
CA ALA A 126 15.70 4.57 7.58
C ALA A 126 14.77 3.71 6.73
N LYS A 127 14.59 2.44 7.10
CA LYS A 127 13.72 1.48 6.42
C LYS A 127 12.25 1.89 6.49
N ILE A 128 11.75 2.23 7.68
CA ILE A 128 10.37 2.74 7.87
C ILE A 128 10.16 4.02 7.05
N ARG A 129 11.11 4.95 7.07
CA ARG A 129 11.02 6.21 6.33
C ARG A 129 10.98 5.97 4.82
N GLY A 130 11.80 5.06 4.31
CA GLY A 130 11.80 4.64 2.91
C GLY A 130 10.45 4.04 2.51
N ALA A 131 9.93 3.10 3.33
CA ALA A 131 8.63 2.48 3.11
C ALA A 131 7.49 3.50 3.05
N VAL A 132 7.42 4.42 4.02
CA VAL A 132 6.39 5.47 4.07
C VAL A 132 6.50 6.43 2.88
N ARG A 133 7.72 6.72 2.39
CA ARG A 133 7.93 7.56 1.21
C ARG A 133 7.45 6.88 -0.07
N THR A 134 7.77 5.60 -0.25
CA THR A 134 7.28 4.81 -1.39
C THR A 134 5.75 4.70 -1.36
N ASP A 135 5.17 4.38 -0.19
CA ASP A 135 3.72 4.34 0.02
C ASP A 135 3.04 5.70 -0.30
N PHE A 136 3.70 6.82 -0.02
CA PHE A 136 3.17 8.15 -0.37
C PHE A 136 2.91 8.28 -1.87
N ILE A 137 3.84 7.83 -2.72
CA ILE A 137 3.72 7.92 -4.18
C ILE A 137 2.64 6.96 -4.68
N LEU A 138 2.65 5.70 -4.21
CA LEU A 138 1.63 4.71 -4.56
C LEU A 138 0.23 5.13 -4.10
N SER A 139 0.13 5.69 -2.90
CA SER A 139 -1.13 6.23 -2.37
C SER A 139 -1.63 7.42 -3.19
N ALA A 140 -0.73 8.30 -3.68
CA ALA A 140 -1.11 9.40 -4.55
C ALA A 140 -1.70 8.89 -5.87
N GLU A 141 -1.07 7.88 -6.50
CA GLU A 141 -1.58 7.25 -7.72
C GLU A 141 -2.96 6.63 -7.49
N ILE A 142 -3.12 5.82 -6.44
CA ILE A 142 -4.40 5.19 -6.10
C ILE A 142 -5.51 6.24 -5.87
N ILE A 143 -5.20 7.31 -5.13
CA ILE A 143 -6.15 8.38 -4.83
C ILE A 143 -6.56 9.12 -6.10
N ILE A 144 -5.62 9.40 -7.01
CA ILE A 144 -5.92 10.10 -8.27
C ILE A 144 -6.77 9.22 -9.19
N ILE A 145 -6.44 7.93 -9.33
CA ILE A 145 -7.26 6.98 -10.11
C ILE A 145 -8.68 6.91 -9.54
N ALA A 146 -8.80 6.74 -8.21
CA ALA A 146 -10.10 6.69 -7.54
C ALA A 146 -10.88 8.01 -7.71
N LEU A 147 -10.21 9.16 -7.58
CA LEU A 147 -10.80 10.48 -7.74
C LEU A 147 -11.30 10.70 -9.18
N GLY A 148 -10.59 10.20 -10.19
CA GLY A 148 -11.03 10.24 -11.58
C GLY A 148 -12.37 9.56 -11.79
N GLU A 149 -12.61 8.40 -11.14
CA GLU A 149 -13.89 7.68 -11.21
C GLU A 149 -15.02 8.41 -10.41
N LEU A 150 -14.64 9.27 -9.48
CA LEU A 150 -15.56 10.02 -8.62
C LEU A 150 -15.80 11.46 -9.10
N ALA A 151 -15.21 11.87 -10.23
CA ALA A 151 -15.15 13.27 -10.66
C ALA A 151 -16.55 13.94 -10.81
N GLU A 152 -17.56 13.18 -11.21
CA GLU A 152 -18.93 13.67 -11.37
C GLU A 152 -19.77 13.58 -10.08
N SER A 153 -19.21 12.98 -9.02
CA SER A 153 -19.94 12.80 -7.75
C SER A 153 -19.86 14.07 -6.89
N PRO A 154 -20.84 14.29 -5.99
CA PRO A 154 -20.78 15.37 -5.01
C PRO A 154 -19.50 15.27 -4.14
N ILE A 155 -18.96 16.42 -3.72
CA ILE A 155 -17.72 16.47 -2.92
C ILE A 155 -17.80 15.64 -1.62
N SER A 156 -18.99 15.57 -1.00
CA SER A 156 -19.22 14.73 0.17
C SER A 156 -19.01 13.24 -0.13
N VAL A 157 -19.52 12.76 -1.27
CA VAL A 157 -19.33 11.38 -1.75
C VAL A 157 -17.87 11.13 -2.05
N GLN A 158 -17.19 12.05 -2.74
CA GLN A 158 -15.75 11.96 -3.04
C GLN A 158 -14.92 11.78 -1.75
N ILE A 159 -15.12 12.66 -0.75
CA ILE A 159 -14.39 12.62 0.53
C ILE A 159 -14.59 11.28 1.23
N ILE A 160 -15.85 10.84 1.37
CA ILE A 160 -16.18 9.62 2.11
C ILE A 160 -15.66 8.39 1.35
N ALA A 161 -15.89 8.30 0.04
CA ALA A 161 -15.45 7.17 -0.77
C ALA A 161 -13.91 7.04 -0.79
N LEU A 162 -13.17 8.14 -1.01
CA LEU A 162 -11.70 8.15 -0.96
C LEU A 162 -11.18 7.75 0.41
N SER A 163 -11.83 8.20 1.49
CA SER A 163 -11.45 7.83 2.85
C SER A 163 -11.65 6.33 3.10
N LEU A 164 -12.80 5.77 2.68
CA LEU A 164 -13.09 4.34 2.81
C LEU A 164 -12.13 3.48 1.99
N ILE A 165 -11.84 3.88 0.75
CA ILE A 165 -10.86 3.21 -0.11
C ILE A 165 -9.47 3.27 0.53
N GLY A 166 -9.04 4.44 0.98
CA GLY A 166 -7.73 4.65 1.59
C GLY A 166 -7.53 3.81 2.85
N ILE A 167 -8.51 3.79 3.77
CA ILE A 167 -8.49 2.96 4.97
C ILE A 167 -8.55 1.48 4.59
N GLY A 168 -9.46 1.11 3.70
CA GLY A 168 -9.66 -0.28 3.28
C GLY A 168 -8.40 -0.88 2.67
N ILE A 169 -7.74 -0.16 1.75
CA ILE A 169 -6.47 -0.58 1.12
C ILE A 169 -5.36 -0.68 2.18
N THR A 170 -5.25 0.30 3.08
CA THR A 170 -4.23 0.25 4.14
C THR A 170 -4.42 -0.99 5.03
N VAL A 171 -5.63 -1.25 5.50
CA VAL A 171 -5.92 -2.44 6.32
C VAL A 171 -5.65 -3.73 5.55
N PHE A 172 -6.05 -3.79 4.28
CA PHE A 172 -5.86 -4.95 3.42
C PHE A 172 -4.38 -5.23 3.15
N VAL A 173 -3.64 -4.25 2.66
CA VAL A 173 -2.21 -4.39 2.30
C VAL A 173 -1.38 -4.74 3.53
N TYR A 174 -1.45 -3.93 4.60
CA TYR A 174 -0.65 -4.17 5.79
C TYR A 174 -1.13 -5.35 6.62
N GLY A 175 -2.41 -5.71 6.52
CA GLY A 175 -2.93 -6.97 7.07
C GLY A 175 -2.30 -8.18 6.40
N ILE A 176 -2.23 -8.21 5.07
CA ILE A 176 -1.57 -9.29 4.32
C ILE A 176 -0.06 -9.28 4.59
N VAL A 177 0.59 -8.11 4.60
CA VAL A 177 2.03 -8.02 4.93
C VAL A 177 2.30 -8.60 6.33
N ALA A 178 1.47 -8.27 7.33
CA ALA A 178 1.58 -8.83 8.68
C ALA A 178 1.43 -10.36 8.70
N LEU A 179 0.52 -10.91 7.90
CA LEU A 179 0.34 -12.35 7.75
C LEU A 179 1.57 -13.00 7.10
N ILE A 180 2.13 -12.38 6.06
CA ILE A 180 3.32 -12.86 5.35
C ILE A 180 4.52 -12.92 6.31
N VAL A 181 4.81 -11.84 7.04
CA VAL A 181 5.96 -11.80 7.94
C VAL A 181 5.82 -12.72 9.16
N LYS A 182 4.58 -13.08 9.53
CA LYS A 182 4.31 -14.03 10.61
C LYS A 182 4.14 -15.48 10.17
N ALA A 183 4.23 -15.77 8.88
CA ALA A 183 4.09 -17.12 8.38
C ALA A 183 5.20 -18.06 8.87
N ASP A 184 6.43 -17.56 9.08
CA ASP A 184 7.53 -18.34 9.64
C ASP A 184 7.26 -18.75 11.09
N ASP A 185 6.82 -17.82 11.93
CA ASP A 185 6.44 -18.11 13.33
C ASP A 185 5.29 -19.13 13.38
N PHE A 186 4.31 -19.00 12.48
CA PHE A 186 3.21 -19.95 12.36
C PHE A 186 3.70 -21.33 11.92
N GLY A 187 4.66 -21.39 10.99
CA GLY A 187 5.31 -22.63 10.59
C GLY A 187 6.01 -23.33 11.75
N LEU A 188 6.75 -22.58 12.57
CA LEU A 188 7.40 -23.07 13.78
C LEU A 188 6.38 -23.62 14.80
N PHE A 189 5.29 -22.87 15.02
CA PHE A 189 4.20 -23.30 15.91
C PHE A 189 3.57 -24.61 15.47
N LEU A 190 3.32 -24.78 14.17
CA LEU A 190 2.79 -26.03 13.62
C LEU A 190 3.74 -27.19 13.81
N MET A 191 5.06 -26.97 13.70
CA MET A 191 6.05 -28.02 13.92
C MET A 191 6.02 -28.57 15.35
N GLN A 192 5.74 -27.73 16.34
CA GLN A 192 5.67 -28.13 17.75
C GLN A 192 4.45 -29.01 18.05
N LYS A 193 3.38 -28.95 17.26
CA LYS A 193 2.17 -29.75 17.48
C LYS A 193 2.30 -31.23 17.09
N GLY A 194 3.33 -31.62 16.32
CA GLY A 194 3.55 -32.99 15.87
C GLY A 194 2.54 -33.46 14.80
N GLY A 195 2.66 -34.73 14.39
CA GLY A 195 1.76 -35.34 13.41
C GLY A 195 1.73 -34.65 12.05
N ILE A 196 0.57 -34.57 11.42
CA ILE A 196 0.36 -33.94 10.09
C ILE A 196 0.69 -32.45 10.14
N ALA A 197 0.38 -31.76 11.26
CA ALA A 197 0.67 -30.34 11.44
C ALA A 197 2.16 -30.04 11.31
N SER A 198 3.04 -30.93 11.81
CA SER A 198 4.50 -30.78 11.68
C SER A 198 4.98 -30.84 10.22
N HIS A 199 4.36 -31.67 9.36
CA HIS A 199 4.69 -31.73 7.95
C HIS A 199 4.29 -30.43 7.22
N VAL A 200 3.12 -29.89 7.54
CA VAL A 200 2.67 -28.60 7.01
C VAL A 200 3.62 -27.48 7.47
N GLY A 201 3.97 -27.43 8.76
CA GLY A 201 4.92 -26.44 9.30
C GLY A 201 6.27 -26.46 8.60
N LYS A 202 6.83 -27.68 8.36
CA LYS A 202 8.08 -27.84 7.58
C LYS A 202 7.93 -27.32 6.16
N GLY A 203 6.77 -27.57 5.51
CA GLY A 203 6.47 -27.05 4.18
C GLY A 203 6.44 -25.53 4.13
N VAL A 204 5.80 -24.89 5.12
CA VAL A 204 5.78 -23.41 5.25
C VAL A 204 7.20 -22.88 5.39
N LEU A 205 8.00 -23.37 6.33
CA LEU A 205 9.38 -22.91 6.56
C LEU A 205 10.31 -23.13 5.36
N PHE A 206 10.08 -24.19 4.58
CA PHE A 206 10.84 -24.43 3.35
C PHE A 206 10.44 -23.48 2.21
N LEU A 207 9.16 -23.13 2.13
CA LEU A 207 8.61 -22.30 1.07
C LEU A 207 8.86 -20.80 1.31
N MET A 208 8.82 -20.36 2.59
CA MET A 208 8.91 -18.93 2.95
C MET A 208 10.16 -18.23 2.44
N PRO A 209 11.40 -18.76 2.56
CA PRO A 209 12.57 -18.06 2.02
C PRO A 209 12.54 -17.90 0.50
N LYS A 210 11.92 -18.84 -0.22
CA LYS A 210 11.74 -18.75 -1.67
C LYS A 210 10.68 -17.71 -2.02
N PHE A 211 9.58 -17.71 -1.27
CA PHE A 211 8.50 -16.74 -1.43
C PHE A 211 8.99 -15.31 -1.17
N MET A 212 9.72 -15.08 -0.07
CA MET A 212 10.31 -13.76 0.24
C MET A 212 11.28 -13.29 -0.82
N ARG A 213 12.06 -14.19 -1.41
CA ARG A 213 12.97 -13.88 -2.53
C ARG A 213 12.23 -13.50 -3.81
N SER A 214 11.16 -14.24 -4.11
CA SER A 214 10.28 -13.91 -5.23
C SER A 214 9.57 -12.58 -5.03
N LEU A 215 9.10 -12.31 -3.82
CA LEU A 215 8.44 -11.05 -3.47
C LEU A 215 9.40 -9.84 -3.60
N SER A 216 10.67 -10.02 -3.21
CA SER A 216 11.71 -9.01 -3.42
C SER A 216 11.95 -8.70 -4.90
N PHE A 217 11.93 -9.73 -5.75
CA PHE A 217 12.05 -9.54 -7.20
C PHE A 217 10.82 -8.84 -7.78
N ILE A 218 9.62 -9.31 -7.43
CA ILE A 218 8.34 -8.73 -7.86
C ILE A 218 8.22 -7.28 -7.40
N GLY A 219 8.57 -6.97 -6.14
CA GLY A 219 8.55 -5.61 -5.62
C GLY A 219 9.49 -4.65 -6.38
N THR A 220 10.68 -5.13 -6.78
CA THR A 220 11.58 -4.31 -7.61
C THR A 220 11.01 -4.11 -9.03
N LEU A 221 10.39 -5.14 -9.61
CA LEU A 221 9.73 -5.04 -10.91
C LEU A 221 8.54 -4.08 -10.84
N ALA A 222 7.73 -4.15 -9.76
CA ALA A 222 6.59 -3.27 -9.54
C ALA A 222 7.00 -1.78 -9.51
N MET A 223 8.17 -1.43 -8.94
CA MET A 223 8.67 -0.04 -8.97
C MET A 223 8.82 0.49 -10.40
N PHE A 224 9.26 -0.36 -11.34
CA PHE A 224 9.38 0.03 -12.74
C PHE A 224 8.03 0.02 -13.47
N LEU A 225 7.14 -0.92 -13.14
CA LEU A 225 5.82 -1.00 -13.75
C LEU A 225 4.97 0.19 -13.34
N VAL A 226 4.91 0.52 -12.04
CA VAL A 226 4.18 1.68 -11.53
C VAL A 226 4.85 2.98 -12.00
N GLY A 227 6.16 3.14 -11.74
CA GLY A 227 6.89 4.33 -12.13
C GLY A 227 6.83 4.58 -13.64
N GLY A 228 7.05 3.54 -14.47
CA GLY A 228 6.94 3.63 -15.92
C GLY A 228 5.52 3.79 -16.44
N GLY A 229 4.54 3.15 -15.79
CA GLY A 229 3.12 3.25 -16.12
C GLY A 229 2.60 4.68 -16.08
N ILE A 230 3.02 5.46 -15.08
CA ILE A 230 2.65 6.89 -14.94
C ILE A 230 3.12 7.74 -16.13
N PHE A 231 4.19 7.33 -16.84
CA PHE A 231 4.66 8.06 -18.04
C PHE A 231 3.93 7.66 -19.33
N VAL A 232 3.23 6.53 -19.33
CA VAL A 232 2.54 5.98 -20.51
C VAL A 232 1.07 6.38 -20.56
N HIS A 233 0.47 6.67 -19.41
CA HIS A 233 -0.91 7.13 -19.26
C HIS A 233 -0.96 8.63 -19.02
#